data_263f2d3b4d085813bcf85cde51975461
#
_entry.id   263f2d3b4d085813bcf85cde51975461
#
_cell.length_a   1.000
_cell.length_b   1.000
_cell.length_c   1.000
_cell.angle_alpha   90.00
_cell.angle_beta   90.00
_cell.angle_gamma   90.00
#
_symmetry.space_group_name_H-M   'P 1'
#
loop_
_entity.id
_entity.type
_entity.pdbx_description
1 polymer ?
#
loop_
_entity_poly.entity_id
_entity_poly.type
_entity_poly.pdbx_seq_one_letter_code
_entity_poly.pdbx_strand_id
1 'polypeptide(L)'
;MVIWNLELEFSIMNPKRVVIIGGGPGGYVAAIRAAQLGARVTLIEKDKIGGTCLNRGCIPTKALLADAKMLRKMGHSPVFRGLLQPDFDPLPSMMERKAKVVQDLVNGIEILLQSQRVTVKQGRADLLAPHQVVFSGAGDKREVLDADAIILAPGSHSKSLPNLEPDGEKIITSDEALELKKIPREIVIVGGGYIGMEFATLLNILGSKVTIVEVLENILPGLEAEMIRQFRRVIETDGVKILTQSTIEETSSVGDRLKLIIKTPQGIQEIMTEKVLVSVGRGPNLDLNFPKARVEISPKGIHINSKMETTAPNVYAIGDATGGILLAHVASEQGVIAAENAMGMNWSMENHPVPLCIFTYPEIASIGLTEKEARARGEIKMGRFPFRSNPTAVISGETEGLVKIIASKENDEVLGVHMIGPEASVLISIAGSLMRQGIRLRDFGQMMQAHPTVSEALKEAALDADGSAIHLPKPLRPSAKG
;
A
#
# COMPACT_ATOMS: atom_id res chain seq x y z
N MET A 1 -35.50 -0.29 -29.88
CA MET A 1 -35.35 -1.69 -29.43
C MET A 1 -34.62 -2.58 -30.46
N VAL A 2 -34.86 -2.45 -31.76
CA VAL A 2 -34.21 -3.29 -32.82
C VAL A 2 -32.73 -2.96 -33.04
N ILE A 3 -32.33 -1.69 -32.93
CA ILE A 3 -30.92 -1.27 -33.13
C ILE A 3 -30.01 -1.76 -31.97
N TRP A 4 -30.51 -1.73 -30.75
CA TRP A 4 -29.76 -2.24 -29.57
C TRP A 4 -29.50 -3.76 -29.63
N ASN A 5 -30.43 -4.53 -30.17
CA ASN A 5 -30.24 -5.96 -30.35
C ASN A 5 -29.21 -6.28 -31.44
N LEU A 6 -29.16 -5.53 -32.53
CA LEU A 6 -28.19 -5.71 -33.60
C LEU A 6 -26.76 -5.36 -33.17
N GLU A 7 -26.56 -4.31 -32.36
CA GLU A 7 -25.23 -3.96 -31.82
C GLU A 7 -24.76 -5.00 -30.80
N LEU A 8 -25.65 -5.55 -29.97
CA LEU A 8 -25.35 -6.64 -29.06
C LEU A 8 -24.99 -7.93 -29.81
N GLU A 9 -25.76 -8.31 -30.83
CA GLU A 9 -25.46 -9.49 -31.64
C GLU A 9 -24.17 -9.33 -32.43
N PHE A 10 -23.87 -8.14 -32.98
CA PHE A 10 -22.62 -7.86 -33.68
C PHE A 10 -21.40 -7.88 -32.73
N SER A 11 -21.57 -7.42 -31.50
CA SER A 11 -20.56 -7.48 -30.43
C SER A 11 -20.26 -8.93 -30.00
N ILE A 12 -21.26 -9.80 -30.00
CA ILE A 12 -21.10 -11.23 -29.69
C ILE A 12 -20.40 -11.98 -30.85
N MET A 13 -20.61 -11.56 -32.09
CA MET A 13 -20.02 -12.19 -33.26
C MET A 13 -18.56 -11.78 -33.51
N ASN A 14 -18.11 -10.61 -33.03
CA ASN A 14 -16.73 -10.15 -33.20
C ASN A 14 -16.24 -9.41 -31.93
N PRO A 15 -15.92 -10.13 -30.85
CA PRO A 15 -15.53 -9.52 -29.56
C PRO A 15 -14.25 -8.72 -29.70
N LYS A 16 -14.21 -7.52 -29.08
CA LYS A 16 -12.99 -6.71 -28.99
C LYS A 16 -11.84 -7.53 -28.40
N ARG A 17 -10.68 -7.44 -29.03
CA ARG A 17 -9.43 -8.07 -28.58
C ARG A 17 -8.72 -7.10 -27.65
N VAL A 18 -8.58 -7.46 -26.39
CA VAL A 18 -7.85 -6.66 -25.38
C VAL A 18 -6.59 -7.40 -24.97
N VAL A 19 -5.43 -6.77 -25.16
CA VAL A 19 -4.14 -7.30 -24.72
C VAL A 19 -3.68 -6.52 -23.51
N ILE A 20 -3.31 -7.24 -22.43
CA ILE A 20 -2.87 -6.66 -21.17
C ILE A 20 -1.45 -7.12 -20.90
N ILE A 21 -0.54 -6.18 -20.59
CA ILE A 21 0.87 -6.45 -20.32
C ILE A 21 1.15 -6.24 -18.84
N GLY A 22 1.36 -7.35 -18.12
CA GLY A 22 1.57 -7.41 -16.68
C GLY A 22 0.37 -7.97 -15.92
N GLY A 23 0.59 -9.01 -15.12
CA GLY A 23 -0.41 -9.76 -14.36
C GLY A 23 -0.50 -9.38 -12.88
N GLY A 24 -0.02 -8.17 -12.50
CA GLY A 24 -0.17 -7.62 -11.16
C GLY A 24 -1.62 -7.23 -10.83
N PRO A 25 -1.87 -6.60 -9.65
CA PRO A 25 -3.23 -6.26 -9.20
C PRO A 25 -4.05 -5.47 -10.22
N GLY A 26 -3.45 -4.50 -10.89
CA GLY A 26 -4.15 -3.78 -11.95
C GLY A 26 -4.44 -4.65 -13.17
N GLY A 27 -3.44 -5.43 -13.61
CA GLY A 27 -3.54 -6.18 -14.86
C GLY A 27 -4.50 -7.37 -14.80
N TYR A 28 -4.45 -8.21 -13.74
CA TYR A 28 -5.40 -9.33 -13.65
C TYR A 28 -6.83 -8.85 -13.40
N VAL A 29 -7.02 -7.75 -12.65
CA VAL A 29 -8.35 -7.15 -12.44
C VAL A 29 -8.88 -6.60 -13.76
N ALA A 30 -8.07 -5.85 -14.52
CA ALA A 30 -8.44 -5.37 -15.85
C ALA A 30 -8.81 -6.53 -16.80
N ALA A 31 -8.06 -7.64 -16.74
CA ALA A 31 -8.32 -8.80 -17.57
C ALA A 31 -9.67 -9.44 -17.28
N ILE A 32 -9.97 -9.64 -16.01
CA ILE A 32 -11.26 -10.18 -15.56
C ILE A 32 -12.39 -9.22 -15.97
N ARG A 33 -12.22 -7.92 -15.72
CA ARG A 33 -13.27 -6.92 -16.02
C ARG A 33 -13.54 -6.80 -17.51
N ALA A 34 -12.51 -6.74 -18.35
CA ALA A 34 -12.67 -6.72 -19.81
C ALA A 34 -13.37 -7.98 -20.32
N ALA A 35 -13.01 -9.16 -19.80
CA ALA A 35 -13.66 -10.41 -20.18
C ALA A 35 -15.14 -10.46 -19.76
N GLN A 36 -15.49 -9.95 -18.57
CA GLN A 36 -16.88 -9.81 -18.10
C GLN A 36 -17.71 -8.90 -19.04
N LEU A 37 -17.06 -7.92 -19.69
CA LEU A 37 -17.68 -7.04 -20.67
C LEU A 37 -17.71 -7.61 -22.08
N GLY A 38 -17.31 -8.87 -22.27
CA GLY A 38 -17.39 -9.59 -23.53
C GLY A 38 -16.14 -9.47 -24.41
N ALA A 39 -15.03 -8.93 -23.90
CA ALA A 39 -13.77 -8.89 -24.65
C ALA A 39 -13.14 -10.29 -24.77
N ARG A 40 -12.41 -10.53 -25.89
CA ARG A 40 -11.42 -11.60 -25.99
C ARG A 40 -10.09 -11.11 -25.41
N VAL A 41 -9.75 -11.58 -24.21
CA VAL A 41 -8.61 -11.05 -23.45
C VAL A 41 -7.41 -11.97 -23.54
N THR A 42 -6.22 -11.36 -23.78
CA THR A 42 -4.91 -11.98 -23.62
C THR A 42 -4.13 -11.21 -22.55
N LEU A 43 -3.80 -11.88 -21.45
CA LEU A 43 -2.95 -11.36 -20.37
C LEU A 43 -1.54 -11.94 -20.51
N ILE A 44 -0.52 -11.06 -20.58
CA ILE A 44 0.88 -11.47 -20.72
C ILE A 44 1.60 -11.14 -19.40
N GLU A 45 2.20 -12.15 -18.76
CA GLU A 45 2.97 -11.98 -17.54
C GLU A 45 4.36 -12.60 -17.70
N LYS A 46 5.40 -11.83 -17.33
CA LYS A 46 6.80 -12.28 -17.49
C LYS A 46 7.30 -13.16 -16.35
N ASP A 47 6.66 -13.07 -15.19
CA ASP A 47 7.07 -13.79 -13.98
C ASP A 47 5.86 -14.57 -13.42
N LYS A 48 5.25 -14.15 -12.34
CA LYS A 48 4.13 -14.85 -11.68
C LYS A 48 2.87 -13.99 -11.68
N ILE A 49 1.73 -14.62 -11.96
CA ILE A 49 0.41 -13.99 -11.81
C ILE A 49 0.26 -13.46 -10.39
N GLY A 50 -0.38 -12.28 -10.27
CA GLY A 50 -0.50 -11.52 -9.03
C GLY A 50 0.61 -10.47 -8.85
N GLY A 51 1.68 -10.53 -9.66
CA GLY A 51 2.77 -9.55 -9.70
C GLY A 51 3.47 -9.34 -8.35
N THR A 52 4.07 -8.16 -8.16
CA THR A 52 4.83 -7.82 -6.95
C THR A 52 3.99 -7.93 -5.68
N CYS A 53 2.79 -7.36 -5.67
CA CYS A 53 1.94 -7.30 -4.46
C CYS A 53 1.67 -8.70 -3.89
N LEU A 54 1.29 -9.65 -4.73
CA LEU A 54 0.92 -10.99 -4.28
C LEU A 54 2.13 -11.87 -3.96
N ASN A 55 3.18 -11.79 -4.78
CA ASN A 55 4.29 -12.74 -4.69
C ASN A 55 5.45 -12.28 -3.80
N ARG A 56 5.74 -10.95 -3.75
CA ARG A 56 6.91 -10.39 -3.07
C ARG A 56 6.68 -8.98 -2.50
N GLY A 57 5.45 -8.66 -2.10
CA GLY A 57 5.06 -7.35 -1.58
C GLY A 57 4.04 -7.44 -0.48
N CYS A 58 2.84 -6.90 -0.74
CA CYS A 58 1.78 -6.74 0.25
C CYS A 58 1.43 -8.04 0.98
N ILE A 59 1.12 -9.08 0.22
CA ILE A 59 0.58 -10.33 0.80
C ILE A 59 1.60 -11.05 1.67
N PRO A 60 2.82 -11.39 1.19
CA PRO A 60 3.80 -12.07 2.04
C PRO A 60 4.20 -11.21 3.26
N THR A 61 4.34 -9.88 3.10
CA THR A 61 4.63 -8.98 4.23
C THR A 61 3.52 -9.04 5.28
N LYS A 62 2.25 -8.95 4.87
CA LYS A 62 1.11 -8.97 5.79
C LYS A 62 0.90 -10.34 6.42
N ALA A 63 1.22 -11.42 5.73
CA ALA A 63 1.23 -12.76 6.32
C ALA A 63 2.24 -12.86 7.48
N LEU A 64 3.48 -12.39 7.28
CA LEU A 64 4.50 -12.37 8.33
C LEU A 64 4.13 -11.40 9.47
N LEU A 65 3.62 -10.21 9.15
CA LEU A 65 3.17 -9.24 10.16
C LEU A 65 2.01 -9.77 11.01
N ALA A 66 1.08 -10.53 10.43
CA ALA A 66 -0.03 -11.14 11.17
C ALA A 66 0.48 -12.08 12.27
N ASP A 67 1.45 -12.93 11.93
CA ASP A 67 2.07 -13.85 12.90
C ASP A 67 2.89 -13.08 13.95
N ALA A 68 3.69 -12.09 13.52
CA ALA A 68 4.47 -11.26 14.44
C ALA A 68 3.57 -10.49 15.43
N LYS A 69 2.47 -9.89 14.95
CA LYS A 69 1.48 -9.22 15.82
C LYS A 69 0.87 -10.19 16.84
N MET A 70 0.59 -11.43 16.43
CA MET A 70 0.10 -12.47 17.34
C MET A 70 1.12 -12.79 18.43
N LEU A 71 2.39 -13.00 18.05
CA LEU A 71 3.48 -13.22 19.01
C LEU A 71 3.61 -12.07 20.00
N ARG A 72 3.54 -10.83 19.52
CA ARG A 72 3.56 -9.64 20.37
C ARG A 72 2.38 -9.62 21.35
N LYS A 73 1.16 -9.88 20.88
CA LYS A 73 -0.03 -9.96 21.75
C LYS A 73 0.12 -11.05 22.81
N MET A 74 0.61 -12.23 22.44
CA MET A 74 0.88 -13.32 23.39
C MET A 74 1.93 -12.91 24.43
N GLY A 75 3.03 -12.28 24.01
CA GLY A 75 4.10 -11.82 24.91
C GLY A 75 3.66 -10.77 25.91
N HIS A 76 2.70 -9.92 25.57
CA HIS A 76 2.13 -8.90 26.46
C HIS A 76 0.96 -9.42 27.31
N SER A 77 0.34 -10.54 26.92
CA SER A 77 -0.78 -11.11 27.64
C SER A 77 -0.33 -11.74 28.98
N PRO A 78 -0.90 -11.35 30.13
CA PRO A 78 -0.61 -12.01 31.40
C PRO A 78 -1.02 -13.49 31.40
N VAL A 79 -1.96 -13.88 30.54
CA VAL A 79 -2.46 -15.27 30.40
C VAL A 79 -1.52 -16.11 29.52
N PHE A 80 -1.04 -15.58 28.39
CA PHE A 80 -0.36 -16.36 27.36
C PHE A 80 1.16 -16.22 27.34
N ARG A 81 1.75 -15.16 27.96
CA ARG A 81 3.21 -14.92 27.93
C ARG A 81 4.05 -16.10 28.42
N GLY A 82 3.54 -16.87 29.36
CA GLY A 82 4.22 -18.05 29.91
C GLY A 82 4.22 -19.28 28.97
N LEU A 83 3.48 -19.23 27.86
CA LEU A 83 3.46 -20.31 26.86
C LEU A 83 4.55 -20.15 25.80
N LEU A 84 5.15 -18.97 25.67
CA LEU A 84 6.25 -18.73 24.74
C LEU A 84 7.53 -19.31 25.35
N GLN A 85 8.08 -20.34 24.69
CA GLN A 85 9.35 -20.95 25.07
C GLN A 85 10.50 -19.98 24.78
N PRO A 86 11.52 -19.85 25.65
CA PRO A 86 12.63 -18.93 25.44
C PRO A 86 13.41 -19.16 24.12
N ASP A 87 13.51 -20.42 23.69
CA ASP A 87 14.26 -20.83 22.49
C ASP A 87 13.35 -21.03 21.27
N PHE A 88 12.09 -20.58 21.32
CA PHE A 88 11.16 -20.72 20.20
C PHE A 88 11.55 -19.80 19.05
N ASP A 89 11.95 -20.41 17.91
CA ASP A 89 12.15 -19.70 16.65
C ASP A 89 10.90 -19.81 15.77
N PRO A 90 10.10 -18.74 15.64
CA PRO A 90 8.87 -18.75 14.86
C PRO A 90 9.13 -18.70 13.34
N LEU A 91 10.33 -18.27 12.89
CA LEU A 91 10.59 -17.91 11.51
C LEU A 91 10.33 -19.05 10.52
N PRO A 92 10.77 -20.31 10.74
CA PRO A 92 10.52 -21.40 9.79
C PRO A 92 9.02 -21.61 9.53
N SER A 93 8.20 -21.67 10.57
CA SER A 93 6.75 -21.85 10.46
C SER A 93 6.05 -20.63 9.83
N MET A 94 6.51 -19.42 10.15
CA MET A 94 6.02 -18.18 9.52
C MET A 94 6.29 -18.17 8.02
N MET A 95 7.49 -18.59 7.60
CA MET A 95 7.89 -18.65 6.20
C MET A 95 7.09 -19.71 5.43
N GLU A 96 6.88 -20.88 6.01
CA GLU A 96 6.03 -21.94 5.42
C GLU A 96 4.58 -21.45 5.25
N ARG A 97 4.00 -20.86 6.30
CA ARG A 97 2.65 -20.28 6.23
C ARG A 97 2.56 -19.16 5.19
N LYS A 98 3.54 -18.24 5.15
CA LYS A 98 3.65 -17.18 4.13
C LYS A 98 3.62 -17.79 2.72
N ALA A 99 4.46 -18.79 2.46
CA ALA A 99 4.53 -19.44 1.16
C ALA A 99 3.21 -20.08 0.76
N LYS A 100 2.54 -20.77 1.71
CA LYS A 100 1.21 -21.36 1.49
C LYS A 100 0.16 -20.29 1.17
N VAL A 101 0.09 -19.20 1.93
CA VAL A 101 -0.86 -18.10 1.69
C VAL A 101 -0.67 -17.50 0.30
N VAL A 102 0.57 -17.25 -0.11
CA VAL A 102 0.87 -16.73 -1.44
C VAL A 102 0.42 -17.72 -2.52
N GLN A 103 0.75 -19.00 -2.38
CA GLN A 103 0.39 -20.02 -3.37
C GLN A 103 -1.13 -20.19 -3.49
N ASP A 104 -1.84 -20.25 -2.36
CA ASP A 104 -3.30 -20.39 -2.35
C ASP A 104 -3.98 -19.21 -3.08
N LEU A 105 -3.48 -17.99 -2.89
CA LEU A 105 -4.03 -16.80 -3.55
C LEU A 105 -3.65 -16.72 -5.04
N VAL A 106 -2.43 -17.14 -5.43
CA VAL A 106 -2.05 -17.24 -6.85
C VAL A 106 -2.97 -18.21 -7.56
N ASN A 107 -3.16 -19.41 -7.00
CA ASN A 107 -4.07 -20.42 -7.55
C ASN A 107 -5.50 -19.87 -7.68
N GLY A 108 -5.97 -19.10 -6.69
CA GLY A 108 -7.28 -18.45 -6.74
C GLY A 108 -7.42 -17.48 -7.93
N ILE A 109 -6.41 -16.67 -8.19
CA ILE A 109 -6.42 -15.75 -9.36
C ILE A 109 -6.38 -16.54 -10.67
N GLU A 110 -5.57 -17.58 -10.76
CA GLU A 110 -5.51 -18.44 -11.97
C GLU A 110 -6.88 -19.06 -12.28
N ILE A 111 -7.58 -19.57 -11.26
CA ILE A 111 -8.95 -20.10 -11.39
C ILE A 111 -9.91 -19.00 -11.88
N LEU A 112 -9.82 -17.79 -11.33
CA LEU A 112 -10.65 -16.67 -11.76
C LEU A 112 -10.41 -16.30 -13.22
N LEU A 113 -9.15 -16.17 -13.64
CA LEU A 113 -8.78 -15.89 -15.02
C LEU A 113 -9.30 -16.98 -15.98
N GLN A 114 -9.12 -18.25 -15.62
CA GLN A 114 -9.61 -19.39 -16.38
C GLN A 114 -11.14 -19.38 -16.49
N SER A 115 -11.85 -19.11 -15.40
CA SER A 115 -13.34 -19.05 -15.38
C SER A 115 -13.89 -17.97 -16.30
N GLN A 116 -13.15 -16.88 -16.50
CA GLN A 116 -13.47 -15.80 -17.43
C GLN A 116 -12.90 -16.02 -18.84
N ARG A 117 -12.31 -17.19 -19.13
CA ARG A 117 -11.71 -17.55 -20.42
C ARG A 117 -10.61 -16.58 -20.87
N VAL A 118 -9.90 -15.97 -19.93
CA VAL A 118 -8.74 -15.14 -20.22
C VAL A 118 -7.59 -16.03 -20.69
N THR A 119 -7.00 -15.71 -21.84
CA THR A 119 -5.80 -16.39 -22.31
C THR A 119 -4.58 -15.82 -21.60
N VAL A 120 -3.93 -16.59 -20.74
CA VAL A 120 -2.70 -16.19 -20.05
C VAL A 120 -1.50 -16.69 -20.86
N LYS A 121 -0.57 -15.77 -21.19
CA LYS A 121 0.70 -16.08 -21.86
C LYS A 121 1.86 -15.76 -20.94
N GLN A 122 2.71 -16.75 -20.68
CA GLN A 122 3.92 -16.59 -19.87
C GLN A 122 5.06 -16.10 -20.75
N GLY A 123 5.58 -14.90 -20.49
CA GLY A 123 6.68 -14.29 -21.23
C GLY A 123 6.67 -12.77 -21.23
N ARG A 124 7.55 -12.17 -22.00
CA ARG A 124 7.66 -10.71 -22.16
C ARG A 124 6.81 -10.22 -23.30
N ALA A 125 6.46 -8.95 -23.23
CA ALA A 125 5.75 -8.27 -24.31
C ALA A 125 6.28 -6.85 -24.50
N ASP A 126 6.36 -6.43 -25.76
CA ASP A 126 6.70 -5.07 -26.15
C ASP A 126 5.57 -4.48 -27.01
N LEU A 127 5.34 -3.19 -26.88
CA LEU A 127 4.34 -2.46 -27.67
C LEU A 127 4.93 -2.10 -29.03
N LEU A 128 4.50 -2.77 -30.09
CA LEU A 128 4.97 -2.52 -31.45
C LEU A 128 4.28 -1.30 -32.09
N ALA A 129 2.96 -1.20 -31.90
CA ALA A 129 2.11 -0.12 -32.44
C ALA A 129 0.86 0.00 -31.54
N PRO A 130 0.03 1.06 -31.65
CA PRO A 130 -1.17 1.23 -30.82
C PRO A 130 -2.18 0.07 -30.88
N HIS A 131 -2.03 -0.84 -31.79
CA HIS A 131 -2.92 -2.00 -32.00
C HIS A 131 -2.15 -3.32 -32.15
N GLN A 132 -0.85 -3.34 -31.84
CA GLN A 132 0.00 -4.53 -31.97
C GLN A 132 0.99 -4.68 -30.83
N VAL A 133 1.06 -5.87 -30.27
CA VAL A 133 1.99 -6.27 -29.21
C VAL A 133 2.86 -7.42 -29.73
N VAL A 134 4.17 -7.34 -29.51
CA VAL A 134 5.08 -8.47 -29.74
C VAL A 134 5.21 -9.26 -28.45
N PHE A 135 4.73 -10.47 -28.44
CA PHE A 135 4.93 -11.43 -27.36
C PHE A 135 6.23 -12.21 -27.60
N SER A 136 7.03 -12.39 -26.56
CA SER A 136 8.25 -13.20 -26.53
C SER A 136 8.14 -14.23 -25.41
N GLY A 137 7.92 -15.48 -25.79
CA GLY A 137 7.83 -16.62 -24.85
C GLY A 137 9.14 -17.39 -24.73
N ALA A 138 9.10 -18.52 -24.03
CA ALA A 138 10.24 -19.41 -23.90
C ALA A 138 10.68 -19.98 -25.27
N GLY A 139 12.02 -20.16 -25.45
CA GLY A 139 12.58 -20.74 -26.66
C GLY A 139 12.48 -19.84 -27.91
N ASP A 140 12.70 -18.54 -27.74
CA ASP A 140 12.71 -17.50 -28.80
C ASP A 140 11.41 -17.43 -29.65
N LYS A 141 10.33 -17.98 -29.13
CA LYS A 141 9.01 -17.86 -29.79
C LYS A 141 8.56 -16.41 -29.74
N ARG A 142 8.50 -15.78 -30.92
CA ARG A 142 7.92 -14.46 -31.09
C ARG A 142 6.60 -14.56 -31.84
N GLU A 143 5.61 -13.82 -31.33
CA GLU A 143 4.27 -13.74 -31.91
C GLU A 143 3.81 -12.29 -31.91
N VAL A 144 3.22 -11.83 -33.01
CA VAL A 144 2.56 -10.52 -33.05
C VAL A 144 1.09 -10.73 -32.76
N LEU A 145 0.61 -10.05 -31.72
CA LEU A 145 -0.78 -10.06 -31.30
C LEU A 145 -1.45 -8.75 -31.75
N ASP A 146 -2.46 -8.85 -32.56
CA ASP A 146 -3.32 -7.72 -32.88
C ASP A 146 -4.28 -7.46 -31.72
N ALA A 147 -4.49 -6.20 -31.38
CA ALA A 147 -5.38 -5.76 -30.32
C ALA A 147 -6.24 -4.58 -30.76
N ASP A 148 -7.48 -4.52 -30.32
CA ASP A 148 -8.36 -3.38 -30.49
C ASP A 148 -8.18 -2.37 -29.34
N ALA A 149 -7.66 -2.84 -28.17
CA ALA A 149 -7.15 -2.02 -27.08
C ALA A 149 -6.01 -2.71 -26.34
N ILE A 150 -5.08 -1.92 -25.77
CA ILE A 150 -3.92 -2.42 -25.04
C ILE A 150 -3.89 -1.73 -23.67
N ILE A 151 -3.67 -2.53 -22.59
CA ILE A 151 -3.53 -2.01 -21.22
C ILE A 151 -2.12 -2.34 -20.70
N LEU A 152 -1.33 -1.30 -20.42
CA LEU A 152 0.03 -1.41 -19.92
C LEU A 152 0.01 -1.41 -18.39
N ALA A 153 0.42 -2.52 -17.77
CA ALA A 153 0.48 -2.72 -16.33
C ALA A 153 1.84 -3.33 -15.87
N PRO A 154 3.01 -2.85 -16.37
CA PRO A 154 4.30 -3.49 -16.10
C PRO A 154 4.77 -3.31 -14.65
N GLY A 155 4.11 -2.48 -13.84
CA GLY A 155 4.38 -2.28 -12.42
C GLY A 155 5.65 -1.47 -12.13
N SER A 156 6.35 -1.82 -11.05
CA SER A 156 7.51 -1.11 -10.52
C SER A 156 8.58 -2.08 -9.98
N HIS A 157 9.78 -1.54 -9.74
CA HIS A 157 10.91 -2.21 -9.09
C HIS A 157 11.38 -1.43 -7.87
N SER A 158 12.07 -2.08 -6.94
CA SER A 158 12.73 -1.41 -5.80
C SER A 158 13.88 -0.53 -6.29
N LYS A 159 13.96 0.72 -5.79
CA LYS A 159 15.08 1.60 -6.08
C LYS A 159 16.30 1.21 -5.25
N SER A 160 17.49 1.36 -5.82
CA SER A 160 18.77 1.27 -5.12
C SER A 160 19.40 2.65 -4.91
N LEU A 161 20.47 2.70 -4.13
CA LEU A 161 21.34 3.87 -3.98
C LEU A 161 22.72 3.51 -4.51
N PRO A 162 23.46 4.44 -5.15
CA PRO A 162 24.77 4.13 -5.77
C PRO A 162 25.82 3.56 -4.81
N ASN A 163 25.75 3.90 -3.53
CA ASN A 163 26.64 3.42 -2.47
C ASN A 163 26.04 2.28 -1.63
N LEU A 164 24.86 1.77 -2.00
CA LEU A 164 24.13 0.68 -1.34
C LEU A 164 23.41 -0.19 -2.38
N GLU A 165 24.16 -0.68 -3.36
CA GLU A 165 23.57 -1.61 -4.33
C GLU A 165 23.30 -2.96 -3.66
N PRO A 166 22.08 -3.49 -3.79
CA PRO A 166 21.73 -4.79 -3.22
C PRO A 166 22.61 -5.90 -3.80
N ASP A 167 23.23 -6.68 -2.92
CA ASP A 167 24.00 -7.88 -3.26
C ASP A 167 23.18 -9.19 -3.08
N GLY A 168 21.97 -9.05 -2.56
CA GLY A 168 21.05 -10.14 -2.27
C GLY A 168 21.42 -10.92 -0.99
N GLU A 169 22.48 -10.57 -0.30
CA GLU A 169 22.97 -11.28 0.88
C GLU A 169 23.07 -10.37 2.10
N LYS A 170 23.96 -9.38 2.10
CA LYS A 170 24.16 -8.42 3.21
C LYS A 170 23.39 -7.12 3.00
N ILE A 171 23.37 -6.64 1.78
CA ILE A 171 22.56 -5.48 1.36
C ILE A 171 21.38 -6.03 0.56
N ILE A 172 20.18 -5.91 1.11
CA ILE A 172 18.98 -6.57 0.59
C ILE A 172 17.88 -5.55 0.30
N THR A 173 16.96 -5.93 -0.58
CA THR A 173 15.69 -5.24 -0.77
C THR A 173 14.57 -5.92 0.03
N SER A 174 13.33 -5.43 -0.13
CA SER A 174 12.15 -6.09 0.43
C SER A 174 11.95 -7.52 -0.10
N ASP A 175 12.42 -7.82 -1.32
CA ASP A 175 12.25 -9.12 -1.95
C ASP A 175 13.06 -10.19 -1.17
N GLU A 176 14.34 -9.94 -0.89
CA GLU A 176 15.20 -10.84 -0.10
C GLU A 176 14.82 -10.82 1.39
N ALA A 177 14.34 -9.69 1.91
CA ALA A 177 13.85 -9.61 3.29
C ALA A 177 12.66 -10.53 3.56
N LEU A 178 11.85 -10.82 2.55
CA LEU A 178 10.75 -11.78 2.60
C LEU A 178 11.21 -13.25 2.52
N GLU A 179 12.48 -13.50 2.24
CA GLU A 179 13.08 -14.85 2.09
C GLU A 179 14.19 -15.11 3.12
N LEU A 180 14.23 -14.33 4.21
CA LEU A 180 15.21 -14.51 5.29
C LEU A 180 15.11 -15.90 5.88
N LYS A 181 16.26 -16.60 5.97
CA LYS A 181 16.38 -17.92 6.61
C LYS A 181 16.66 -17.83 8.11
N LYS A 182 17.07 -16.66 8.58
CA LYS A 182 17.39 -16.37 9.98
C LYS A 182 17.08 -14.89 10.27
N ILE A 183 16.55 -14.61 11.44
CA ILE A 183 16.38 -13.23 11.90
C ILE A 183 17.75 -12.62 12.18
N PRO A 184 18.12 -11.50 11.53
CA PRO A 184 19.38 -10.82 11.84
C PRO A 184 19.32 -10.23 13.26
N ARG A 185 20.40 -10.33 14.01
CA ARG A 185 20.47 -9.71 15.35
C ARG A 185 20.42 -8.19 15.27
N GLU A 186 21.08 -7.64 14.24
CA GLU A 186 21.12 -6.19 14.00
C GLU A 186 20.86 -5.92 12.52
N ILE A 187 19.98 -4.98 12.25
CA ILE A 187 19.67 -4.55 10.88
C ILE A 187 19.52 -3.02 10.80
N VAL A 188 20.09 -2.45 9.77
CA VAL A 188 19.85 -1.06 9.39
C VAL A 188 18.88 -1.03 8.23
N ILE A 189 17.81 -0.24 8.35
CA ILE A 189 16.80 -0.04 7.30
C ILE A 189 16.98 1.38 6.75
N VAL A 190 17.27 1.49 5.47
CA VAL A 190 17.46 2.76 4.77
C VAL A 190 16.16 3.14 4.08
N GLY A 191 15.56 4.24 4.55
CA GLY A 191 14.24 4.71 4.14
C GLY A 191 13.15 4.43 5.17
N GLY A 192 12.59 5.51 5.74
CA GLY A 192 11.50 5.49 6.72
C GLY A 192 10.10 5.57 6.10
N GLY A 193 9.92 5.10 4.86
CA GLY A 193 8.62 4.97 4.20
C GLY A 193 7.82 3.75 4.70
N TYR A 194 6.65 3.48 4.09
CA TYR A 194 5.75 2.39 4.58
C TYR A 194 6.44 1.03 4.59
N ILE A 195 7.19 0.68 3.54
CA ILE A 195 7.89 -0.62 3.45
C ILE A 195 8.92 -0.73 4.58
N GLY A 196 9.77 0.29 4.74
CA GLY A 196 10.78 0.32 5.80
C GLY A 196 10.17 0.20 7.19
N MET A 197 9.07 0.90 7.47
CA MET A 197 8.42 0.88 8.78
C MET A 197 7.67 -0.43 9.06
N GLU A 198 7.11 -1.09 8.04
CA GLU A 198 6.52 -2.42 8.18
C GLU A 198 7.58 -3.48 8.50
N PHE A 199 8.73 -3.47 7.79
CA PHE A 199 9.84 -4.36 8.12
C PHE A 199 10.51 -4.02 9.44
N ALA A 200 10.61 -2.73 9.81
CA ALA A 200 11.08 -2.34 11.14
C ALA A 200 10.20 -2.93 12.24
N THR A 201 8.87 -2.83 12.08
CA THR A 201 7.91 -3.42 13.01
C THR A 201 8.06 -4.95 13.07
N LEU A 202 8.08 -5.62 11.92
CA LEU A 202 8.22 -7.08 11.81
C LEU A 202 9.49 -7.57 12.52
N LEU A 203 10.65 -7.03 12.11
CA LEU A 203 11.94 -7.50 12.59
C LEU A 203 12.20 -7.14 14.06
N ASN A 204 11.70 -5.98 14.50
CA ASN A 204 11.77 -5.61 15.93
C ASN A 204 10.96 -6.57 16.80
N ILE A 205 9.73 -6.92 16.41
CA ILE A 205 8.91 -7.90 17.13
C ILE A 205 9.61 -9.28 17.16
N LEU A 206 10.32 -9.65 16.10
CA LEU A 206 11.08 -10.90 16.01
C LEU A 206 12.45 -10.85 16.70
N GLY A 207 12.78 -9.74 17.40
CA GLY A 207 13.95 -9.61 18.26
C GLY A 207 15.18 -8.98 17.61
N SER A 208 15.10 -8.47 16.37
CA SER A 208 16.18 -7.69 15.78
C SER A 208 16.33 -6.33 16.46
N LYS A 209 17.58 -5.90 16.66
CA LYS A 209 17.88 -4.49 16.94
C LYS A 209 17.84 -3.70 15.65
N VAL A 210 16.84 -2.87 15.51
CA VAL A 210 16.56 -2.12 14.26
C VAL A 210 17.03 -0.68 14.38
N THR A 211 17.73 -0.19 13.34
CA THR A 211 18.03 1.23 13.16
C THR A 211 17.49 1.69 11.81
N ILE A 212 16.68 2.76 11.82
CA ILE A 212 16.17 3.42 10.61
C ILE A 212 17.11 4.58 10.27
N VAL A 213 17.48 4.71 8.99
CA VAL A 213 18.19 5.89 8.46
C VAL A 213 17.28 6.51 7.40
N GLU A 214 16.83 7.73 7.68
CA GLU A 214 15.92 8.49 6.81
C GLU A 214 16.52 9.87 6.47
N VAL A 215 16.55 10.19 5.18
CA VAL A 215 17.10 11.46 4.70
C VAL A 215 16.18 12.64 5.00
N LEU A 216 14.88 12.41 5.07
CA LEU A 216 13.90 13.45 5.37
C LEU A 216 13.86 13.76 6.87
N GLU A 217 13.22 14.86 7.22
CA GLU A 217 13.01 15.30 8.60
C GLU A 217 12.16 14.33 9.40
N ASN A 218 11.21 13.65 8.75
CA ASN A 218 10.28 12.73 9.38
C ASN A 218 10.17 11.42 8.60
N ILE A 219 9.90 10.32 9.35
CA ILE A 219 9.45 9.07 8.78
C ILE A 219 8.04 9.24 8.17
N LEU A 220 7.62 8.31 7.33
CA LEU A 220 6.26 8.23 6.75
C LEU A 220 5.84 9.56 6.10
N PRO A 221 6.59 10.10 5.14
CA PRO A 221 6.31 11.39 4.56
C PRO A 221 4.92 11.42 3.88
N GLY A 222 4.25 12.57 4.00
CA GLY A 222 2.90 12.77 3.44
C GLY A 222 1.74 12.35 4.34
N LEU A 223 2.00 11.72 5.48
CA LEU A 223 0.96 11.43 6.47
C LEU A 223 0.65 12.62 7.37
N GLU A 224 -0.50 12.54 8.04
CA GLU A 224 -0.89 13.48 9.09
C GLU A 224 0.16 13.49 10.22
N ALA A 225 0.67 14.69 10.54
CA ALA A 225 1.80 14.87 11.46
C ALA A 225 1.55 14.29 12.86
N GLU A 226 0.31 14.30 13.33
CA GLU A 226 -0.06 13.73 14.63
C GLU A 226 0.10 12.21 14.65
N MET A 227 -0.26 11.54 13.56
CA MET A 227 -0.08 10.09 13.41
C MET A 227 1.40 9.71 13.41
N ILE A 228 2.23 10.48 12.70
CA ILE A 228 3.69 10.28 12.66
C ILE A 228 4.29 10.40 14.06
N ARG A 229 3.94 11.44 14.80
CA ARG A 229 4.46 11.66 16.18
C ARG A 229 4.05 10.54 17.14
N GLN A 230 2.79 10.08 17.06
CA GLN A 230 2.30 8.97 17.89
C GLN A 230 3.04 7.68 17.55
N PHE A 231 3.16 7.35 16.27
CA PHE A 231 3.84 6.13 15.84
C PHE A 231 5.33 6.15 16.21
N ARG A 232 6.01 7.26 15.95
CA ARG A 232 7.43 7.42 16.31
C ARG A 232 7.66 7.14 17.81
N ARG A 233 6.82 7.73 18.68
CA ARG A 233 6.89 7.48 20.12
C ARG A 233 6.76 5.98 20.45
N VAL A 234 5.79 5.31 19.84
CA VAL A 234 5.55 3.88 20.11
C VAL A 234 6.75 3.04 19.68
N ILE A 235 7.20 3.18 18.45
CA ILE A 235 8.27 2.33 17.90
C ILE A 235 9.64 2.63 18.52
N GLU A 236 9.92 3.88 18.94
CA GLU A 236 11.12 4.22 19.69
C GLU A 236 11.06 3.64 21.13
N THR A 237 9.89 3.60 21.76
CA THR A 237 9.68 2.91 23.06
C THR A 237 9.90 1.41 22.92
N ASP A 238 9.58 0.82 21.77
CA ASP A 238 9.86 -0.58 21.44
C ASP A 238 11.34 -0.85 21.12
N GLY A 239 12.20 0.18 21.19
CA GLY A 239 13.66 0.04 21.02
C GLY A 239 14.18 0.25 19.58
N VAL A 240 13.34 0.64 18.64
CA VAL A 240 13.82 1.01 17.29
C VAL A 240 14.51 2.38 17.33
N LYS A 241 15.75 2.43 16.85
CA LYS A 241 16.48 3.70 16.72
C LYS A 241 16.12 4.37 15.38
N ILE A 242 15.74 5.65 15.41
CA ILE A 242 15.40 6.43 14.21
C ILE A 242 16.37 7.59 14.03
N LEU A 243 17.10 7.60 12.93
CA LEU A 243 18.01 8.66 12.51
C LEU A 243 17.38 9.35 11.30
N THR A 244 16.73 10.49 11.53
CA THR A 244 16.19 11.36 10.47
C THR A 244 17.23 12.40 10.03
N GLN A 245 17.03 13.04 8.87
CA GLN A 245 17.98 13.96 8.24
C GLN A 245 19.38 13.34 8.12
N SER A 246 19.43 12.03 7.85
CA SER A 246 20.65 11.22 7.91
C SER A 246 20.86 10.43 6.63
N THR A 247 22.13 10.32 6.21
CA THR A 247 22.53 9.60 5.00
C THR A 247 23.68 8.65 5.28
N ILE A 248 23.74 7.53 4.55
CA ILE A 248 24.90 6.64 4.58
C ILE A 248 25.92 7.16 3.58
N GLU A 249 27.09 7.55 4.07
CA GLU A 249 28.20 8.08 3.26
C GLU A 249 29.05 6.92 2.72
N GLU A 250 29.38 5.96 3.58
CA GLU A 250 30.25 4.82 3.22
C GLU A 250 29.72 3.52 3.79
N THR A 251 29.95 2.43 3.04
CA THR A 251 29.63 1.07 3.43
C THR A 251 30.86 0.17 3.15
N SER A 252 31.29 -0.60 4.14
CA SER A 252 32.39 -1.54 3.99
C SER A 252 32.12 -2.85 4.72
N SER A 253 32.66 -3.95 4.21
CA SER A 253 32.56 -5.26 4.85
C SER A 253 33.67 -5.45 5.89
N VAL A 254 33.30 -5.87 7.11
CA VAL A 254 34.20 -6.19 8.20
C VAL A 254 33.85 -7.59 8.72
N GLY A 255 34.52 -8.61 8.22
CA GLY A 255 34.16 -10.01 8.46
C GLY A 255 32.71 -10.28 7.94
N ASP A 256 31.88 -10.86 8.79
CA ASP A 256 30.49 -11.20 8.44
C ASP A 256 29.54 -10.00 8.58
N ARG A 257 30.04 -8.85 9.01
CA ARG A 257 29.21 -7.64 9.26
C ARG A 257 29.51 -6.55 8.25
N LEU A 258 28.60 -5.59 8.17
CA LEU A 258 28.77 -4.32 7.47
C LEU A 258 29.08 -3.20 8.47
N LYS A 259 30.04 -2.37 8.13
CA LYS A 259 30.34 -1.09 8.79
C LYS A 259 29.75 0.03 7.95
N LEU A 260 28.90 0.84 8.56
CA LEU A 260 28.23 1.99 7.93
C LEU A 260 28.73 3.28 8.58
N ILE A 261 29.12 4.24 7.75
CA ILE A 261 29.42 5.61 8.16
C ILE A 261 28.18 6.45 7.82
N ILE A 262 27.54 6.96 8.85
CA ILE A 262 26.26 7.68 8.73
C ILE A 262 26.48 9.13 9.13
N LYS A 263 26.17 10.04 8.21
CA LYS A 263 26.11 11.47 8.48
C LYS A 263 24.76 11.82 9.06
N THR A 264 24.76 12.41 10.25
CA THR A 264 23.57 12.87 10.97
C THR A 264 23.67 14.36 11.30
N PRO A 265 22.59 15.04 11.70
CA PRO A 265 22.64 16.43 12.17
C PRO A 265 23.58 16.64 13.37
N GLN A 266 23.85 15.60 14.15
CA GLN A 266 24.72 15.64 15.33
C GLN A 266 26.18 15.27 15.02
N GLY A 267 26.49 14.96 13.75
CA GLY A 267 27.82 14.53 13.30
C GLY A 267 27.82 13.13 12.71
N ILE A 268 29.02 12.61 12.48
CA ILE A 268 29.23 11.28 11.90
C ILE A 268 29.05 10.22 12.97
N GLN A 269 28.28 9.18 12.66
CA GLN A 269 28.10 7.97 13.49
C GLN A 269 28.60 6.73 12.72
N GLU A 270 29.22 5.82 13.42
CA GLU A 270 29.61 4.51 12.92
C GLU A 270 28.65 3.46 13.49
N ILE A 271 28.10 2.61 12.61
CA ILE A 271 27.21 1.50 13.01
C ILE A 271 27.70 0.21 12.36
N MET A 272 27.83 -0.83 13.19
CA MET A 272 28.05 -2.20 12.76
C MET A 272 26.71 -2.93 12.67
N THR A 273 26.45 -3.62 11.56
CA THR A 273 25.19 -4.35 11.34
C THR A 273 25.42 -5.67 10.60
N GLU A 274 24.53 -6.65 10.75
CA GLU A 274 24.58 -7.89 9.98
C GLU A 274 23.97 -7.69 8.59
N LYS A 275 22.93 -6.87 8.46
CA LYS A 275 22.25 -6.60 7.19
C LYS A 275 21.84 -5.15 7.04
N VAL A 276 21.70 -4.73 5.80
CA VAL A 276 21.09 -3.46 5.41
C VAL A 276 19.92 -3.76 4.51
N LEU A 277 18.72 -3.25 4.87
CA LEU A 277 17.55 -3.28 4.01
C LEU A 277 17.38 -1.93 3.32
N VAL A 278 17.44 -1.92 1.99
CA VAL A 278 17.22 -0.71 1.17
C VAL A 278 15.75 -0.61 0.82
N SER A 279 15.07 0.42 1.35
CA SER A 279 13.63 0.68 1.16
C SER A 279 13.33 2.14 0.80
N VAL A 280 14.14 2.71 -0.11
CA VAL A 280 14.12 4.12 -0.53
C VAL A 280 13.08 4.42 -1.61
N GLY A 281 12.07 3.59 -1.73
CA GLY A 281 10.96 3.73 -2.65
C GLY A 281 11.04 2.82 -3.85
N ARG A 282 10.07 3.00 -4.77
CA ARG A 282 9.95 2.20 -5.99
C ARG A 282 10.02 3.08 -7.23
N GLY A 283 10.52 2.53 -8.32
CA GLY A 283 10.56 3.16 -9.65
C GLY A 283 9.64 2.45 -10.62
N PRO A 284 9.00 3.16 -11.56
CA PRO A 284 8.16 2.53 -12.58
C PRO A 284 9.00 1.66 -13.52
N ASN A 285 8.45 0.54 -13.95
CA ASN A 285 9.04 -0.28 -15.01
C ASN A 285 8.72 0.35 -16.36
N LEU A 286 9.74 0.90 -17.02
CA LEU A 286 9.63 1.59 -18.31
C LEU A 286 10.45 0.91 -19.41
N ASP A 287 10.89 -0.31 -19.17
CA ASP A 287 11.71 -1.13 -20.06
C ASP A 287 10.92 -1.79 -21.22
N LEU A 288 9.67 -1.37 -21.40
CA LEU A 288 8.87 -1.71 -22.57
C LEU A 288 9.34 -0.89 -23.77
N ASN A 289 9.57 -1.55 -24.87
CA ASN A 289 10.02 -0.89 -26.11
C ASN A 289 8.81 -0.23 -26.79
N PHE A 290 8.77 1.12 -26.86
CA PHE A 290 7.64 1.88 -27.42
C PHE A 290 7.94 2.63 -28.73
N PRO A 291 8.91 2.25 -29.60
CA PRO A 291 9.47 3.13 -30.62
C PRO A 291 8.47 3.64 -31.67
N LYS A 292 7.32 2.99 -31.83
CA LYS A 292 6.32 3.36 -32.84
C LYS A 292 4.94 3.71 -32.27
N ALA A 293 4.74 3.48 -30.98
CA ALA A 293 3.41 3.61 -30.38
C ALA A 293 3.07 5.04 -29.88
N ARG A 294 4.04 5.97 -29.90
CA ARG A 294 3.85 7.37 -29.45
C ARG A 294 3.30 7.51 -28.03
N VAL A 295 3.62 6.57 -27.14
CA VAL A 295 3.30 6.67 -25.72
C VAL A 295 4.31 7.59 -25.06
N GLU A 296 3.85 8.68 -24.46
CA GLU A 296 4.71 9.57 -23.69
C GLU A 296 5.08 8.96 -22.35
N ILE A 297 6.39 8.94 -22.08
CA ILE A 297 6.97 8.50 -20.82
C ILE A 297 7.89 9.58 -20.24
N SER A 298 8.00 9.58 -18.92
CA SER A 298 8.98 10.37 -18.18
C SER A 298 9.67 9.50 -17.14
N PRO A 299 10.75 9.96 -16.48
CA PRO A 299 11.34 9.23 -15.36
C PRO A 299 10.35 8.96 -14.21
N LYS A 300 9.22 9.67 -14.17
CA LYS A 300 8.17 9.48 -13.17
C LYS A 300 7.20 8.36 -13.54
N GLY A 301 7.03 8.04 -14.83
CA GLY A 301 6.11 7.02 -15.30
C GLY A 301 5.53 7.29 -16.68
N ILE A 302 4.61 6.44 -17.11
CA ILE A 302 3.81 6.58 -18.32
C ILE A 302 2.75 7.65 -18.09
N HIS A 303 2.66 8.63 -19.00
CA HIS A 303 1.68 9.71 -18.90
C HIS A 303 0.27 9.19 -19.23
N ILE A 304 -0.67 9.48 -18.33
CA ILE A 304 -2.09 9.14 -18.49
C ILE A 304 -2.98 10.32 -18.12
N ASN A 305 -4.19 10.33 -18.65
CA ASN A 305 -5.26 11.19 -18.18
C ASN A 305 -6.10 10.49 -17.07
N SER A 306 -7.13 11.15 -16.57
CA SER A 306 -8.03 10.61 -15.54
C SER A 306 -8.84 9.37 -15.96
N LYS A 307 -8.87 9.07 -17.26
CA LYS A 307 -9.52 7.88 -17.84
C LYS A 307 -8.55 6.72 -18.10
N MET A 308 -7.31 6.82 -17.61
CA MET A 308 -6.21 5.89 -17.81
C MET A 308 -5.70 5.81 -19.27
N GLU A 309 -6.11 6.74 -20.16
CA GLU A 309 -5.67 6.80 -21.53
C GLU A 309 -4.26 7.40 -21.60
N THR A 310 -3.39 6.78 -22.39
CA THR A 310 -2.08 7.33 -22.76
C THR A 310 -2.22 8.32 -23.92
N THR A 311 -1.11 8.87 -24.39
CA THR A 311 -1.08 9.72 -25.60
C THR A 311 -1.28 8.94 -26.89
N ALA A 312 -1.20 7.61 -26.85
CA ALA A 312 -1.49 6.74 -27.99
C ALA A 312 -2.96 6.27 -27.98
N PRO A 313 -3.66 6.29 -29.11
CA PRO A 313 -5.07 5.91 -29.16
C PRO A 313 -5.27 4.44 -28.81
N ASN A 314 -6.31 4.15 -28.02
CA ASN A 314 -6.65 2.80 -27.53
C ASN A 314 -5.55 2.10 -26.70
N VAL A 315 -4.56 2.86 -26.22
CA VAL A 315 -3.53 2.38 -25.31
C VAL A 315 -3.73 3.03 -23.94
N TYR A 316 -3.91 2.21 -22.93
CA TYR A 316 -4.12 2.60 -21.53
C TYR A 316 -2.89 2.23 -20.71
N ALA A 317 -2.65 2.92 -19.58
CA ALA A 317 -1.64 2.50 -18.62
C ALA A 317 -2.18 2.63 -17.19
N ILE A 318 -1.78 1.71 -16.32
CA ILE A 318 -2.30 1.58 -14.97
C ILE A 318 -1.23 1.18 -13.94
N GLY A 319 -1.53 1.43 -12.68
CA GLY A 319 -0.71 1.02 -11.55
C GLY A 319 0.60 1.78 -11.46
N ASP A 320 1.57 1.17 -10.81
CA ASP A 320 2.86 1.79 -10.48
C ASP A 320 3.62 2.33 -11.70
N ALA A 321 3.38 1.77 -12.87
CA ALA A 321 4.01 2.22 -14.11
C ALA A 321 3.64 3.65 -14.51
N THR A 322 2.54 4.20 -13.99
CA THR A 322 2.10 5.58 -14.23
C THR A 322 2.79 6.59 -13.32
N GLY A 323 3.51 6.13 -12.27
CA GLY A 323 4.27 6.97 -11.35
C GLY A 323 3.42 7.82 -10.40
N GLY A 324 2.11 7.57 -10.32
CA GLY A 324 1.19 8.23 -9.38
C GLY A 324 1.24 7.60 -7.99
N ILE A 325 0.08 7.26 -7.44
CA ILE A 325 -0.04 6.60 -6.13
C ILE A 325 0.26 5.12 -6.27
N LEU A 326 1.38 4.66 -5.67
CA LEU A 326 1.87 3.29 -5.78
C LEU A 326 1.19 2.37 -4.76
N LEU A 327 -0.12 2.13 -4.95
CA LEU A 327 -0.94 1.29 -4.07
C LEU A 327 -1.69 0.24 -4.90
N ALA A 328 -1.74 -0.99 -4.40
CA ALA A 328 -2.36 -2.11 -5.12
C ALA A 328 -3.85 -1.88 -5.41
N HIS A 329 -4.61 -1.33 -4.46
CA HIS A 329 -6.04 -1.03 -4.64
C HIS A 329 -6.27 0.12 -5.64
N VAL A 330 -5.34 1.08 -5.73
CA VAL A 330 -5.38 2.12 -6.78
C VAL A 330 -5.15 1.48 -8.15
N ALA A 331 -4.15 0.60 -8.27
CA ALA A 331 -3.89 -0.13 -9.50
C ALA A 331 -5.10 -0.98 -9.93
N SER A 332 -5.79 -1.63 -8.98
CA SER A 332 -7.00 -2.43 -9.26
C SER A 332 -8.15 -1.57 -9.77
N GLU A 333 -8.41 -0.42 -9.14
CA GLU A 333 -9.46 0.51 -9.58
C GLU A 333 -9.13 1.11 -10.95
N GLN A 334 -7.88 1.51 -11.18
CA GLN A 334 -7.40 1.92 -12.49
C GLN A 334 -7.59 0.82 -13.53
N GLY A 335 -7.39 -0.46 -13.14
CA GLY A 335 -7.62 -1.62 -13.99
C GLY A 335 -9.07 -1.76 -14.44
N VAL A 336 -10.02 -1.55 -13.52
CA VAL A 336 -11.46 -1.54 -13.82
C VAL A 336 -11.79 -0.41 -14.81
N ILE A 337 -11.37 0.81 -14.48
CA ILE A 337 -11.61 2.00 -15.32
C ILE A 337 -11.03 1.83 -16.73
N ALA A 338 -9.76 1.37 -16.82
CA ALA A 338 -9.12 1.15 -18.12
C ALA A 338 -9.84 0.08 -18.94
N ALA A 339 -10.26 -1.03 -18.33
CA ALA A 339 -10.99 -2.09 -19.00
C ALA A 339 -12.36 -1.60 -19.51
N GLU A 340 -13.09 -0.87 -18.69
CA GLU A 340 -14.40 -0.30 -19.06
C GLU A 340 -14.28 0.72 -20.18
N ASN A 341 -13.27 1.61 -20.13
CA ASN A 341 -13.01 2.59 -21.17
C ASN A 341 -12.54 1.92 -22.47
N ALA A 342 -11.70 0.89 -22.38
CA ALA A 342 -11.30 0.08 -23.53
C ALA A 342 -12.51 -0.57 -24.21
N MET A 343 -13.58 -0.86 -23.46
CA MET A 343 -14.83 -1.41 -24.00
C MET A 343 -15.82 -0.33 -24.46
N GLY A 344 -15.45 0.95 -24.41
CA GLY A 344 -16.22 2.07 -24.92
C GLY A 344 -17.04 2.84 -23.90
N MET A 345 -16.84 2.57 -22.60
CA MET A 345 -17.39 3.39 -21.53
C MET A 345 -16.58 4.69 -21.35
N ASN A 346 -17.02 5.58 -20.46
CA ASN A 346 -16.40 6.88 -20.25
C ASN A 346 -16.28 7.17 -18.74
N TRP A 347 -15.46 6.38 -18.03
CA TRP A 347 -15.21 6.52 -16.60
C TRP A 347 -13.93 7.30 -16.31
N SER A 348 -13.93 8.02 -15.18
CA SER A 348 -12.80 8.82 -14.72
C SER A 348 -12.54 8.53 -13.23
N MET A 349 -11.25 8.56 -12.86
CA MET A 349 -10.81 8.39 -11.47
C MET A 349 -10.76 9.73 -10.69
N GLU A 350 -11.27 10.81 -11.25
CA GLU A 350 -11.27 12.12 -10.58
C GLU A 350 -12.03 12.10 -9.24
N ASN A 351 -11.45 12.78 -8.25
CA ASN A 351 -12.06 12.97 -6.92
C ASN A 351 -12.36 11.69 -6.12
N HIS A 352 -11.68 10.58 -6.41
CA HIS A 352 -11.77 9.40 -5.57
C HIS A 352 -10.87 9.58 -4.33
N PRO A 353 -11.44 9.61 -3.10
CA PRO A 353 -10.63 9.59 -1.91
C PRO A 353 -9.90 8.24 -1.80
N VAL A 354 -8.57 8.28 -1.75
CA VAL A 354 -7.73 7.08 -1.72
C VAL A 354 -7.30 6.80 -0.28
N PRO A 355 -7.72 5.67 0.32
CA PRO A 355 -7.24 5.28 1.64
C PRO A 355 -5.79 4.81 1.57
N LEU A 356 -4.97 5.27 2.51
CA LEU A 356 -3.62 4.78 2.74
C LEU A 356 -3.59 3.98 4.04
N CYS A 357 -3.06 2.76 3.98
CA CYS A 357 -2.89 1.88 5.14
C CYS A 357 -1.43 1.45 5.28
N ILE A 358 -0.91 1.48 6.51
CA ILE A 358 0.41 0.99 6.88
C ILE A 358 0.20 -0.05 7.98
N PHE A 359 0.62 -1.27 7.71
CA PHE A 359 0.32 -2.44 8.54
C PHE A 359 1.34 -2.67 9.67
N THR A 360 1.87 -1.56 10.22
CA THR A 360 2.69 -1.56 11.44
C THR A 360 1.90 -2.03 12.66
N TYR A 361 2.51 -2.00 13.83
CA TYR A 361 1.82 -2.20 15.10
C TYR A 361 2.18 -1.06 16.06
N PRO A 362 1.21 -0.19 16.39
CA PRO A 362 -0.17 -0.13 15.88
C PRO A 362 -0.26 0.18 14.37
N GLU A 363 -1.39 -0.16 13.74
CA GLU A 363 -1.66 0.19 12.34
C GLU A 363 -1.87 1.69 12.19
N ILE A 364 -1.53 2.21 11.00
CA ILE A 364 -1.79 3.61 10.64
C ILE A 364 -2.65 3.64 9.40
N ALA A 365 -3.68 4.48 9.38
CA ALA A 365 -4.48 4.69 8.19
C ALA A 365 -4.87 6.17 8.04
N SER A 366 -4.96 6.60 6.80
CA SER A 366 -5.27 7.99 6.43
C SER A 366 -6.09 8.05 5.15
N ILE A 367 -7.01 9.00 5.08
CA ILE A 367 -7.75 9.32 3.86
C ILE A 367 -8.09 10.82 3.86
N GLY A 368 -8.06 11.44 2.68
CA GLY A 368 -8.36 12.87 2.50
C GLY A 368 -7.21 13.77 2.91
N LEU A 369 -7.54 15.00 3.31
CA LEU A 369 -6.58 16.07 3.57
C LEU A 369 -5.99 15.98 4.98
N THR A 370 -4.68 16.21 5.09
CA THR A 370 -4.02 16.46 6.37
C THR A 370 -4.50 17.79 6.97
N GLU A 371 -4.28 17.99 8.27
CA GLU A 371 -4.62 19.27 8.93
C GLU A 371 -3.97 20.47 8.23
N LYS A 372 -2.71 20.33 7.80
CA LYS A 372 -1.99 21.38 7.09
C LYS A 372 -2.65 21.74 5.75
N GLU A 373 -3.02 20.75 4.98
CA GLU A 373 -3.69 20.92 3.69
C GLU A 373 -5.12 21.47 3.84
N ALA A 374 -5.86 20.97 4.82
CA ALA A 374 -7.21 21.44 5.10
C ALA A 374 -7.23 22.92 5.55
N ARG A 375 -6.31 23.31 6.45
CA ARG A 375 -6.15 24.71 6.87
C ARG A 375 -5.78 25.66 5.73
N ALA A 376 -5.05 25.18 4.73
CA ALA A 376 -4.72 25.97 3.55
C ALA A 376 -5.94 26.23 2.64
N ARG A 377 -7.04 25.43 2.81
CA ARG A 377 -8.31 25.62 2.08
C ARG A 377 -9.34 26.47 2.82
N GLY A 378 -9.24 26.61 4.14
CA GLY A 378 -10.16 27.41 4.93
C GLY A 378 -10.15 27.06 6.42
N GLU A 379 -11.15 27.60 7.14
CA GLU A 379 -11.34 27.28 8.55
C GLU A 379 -11.85 25.82 8.71
N ILE A 380 -11.31 25.12 9.71
CA ILE A 380 -11.62 23.72 9.96
C ILE A 380 -12.14 23.49 11.39
N LYS A 381 -12.91 22.41 11.53
CA LYS A 381 -13.20 21.74 12.80
C LYS A 381 -12.34 20.48 12.87
N MET A 382 -11.93 20.11 14.08
CA MET A 382 -11.18 18.88 14.30
C MET A 382 -11.64 18.19 15.56
N GLY A 383 -11.75 16.88 15.50
CA GLY A 383 -12.02 16.06 16.68
C GLY A 383 -11.05 14.91 16.78
N ARG A 384 -10.86 14.44 17.99
CA ARG A 384 -9.96 13.34 18.34
C ARG A 384 -10.62 12.41 19.31
N PHE A 385 -10.40 11.12 19.15
CA PHE A 385 -10.82 10.13 20.13
C PHE A 385 -9.71 9.12 20.37
N PRO A 386 -9.11 9.07 21.57
CA PRO A 386 -8.04 8.13 21.88
C PRO A 386 -8.60 6.72 22.12
N PHE A 387 -7.92 5.70 21.62
CA PHE A 387 -8.34 4.30 21.79
C PHE A 387 -8.36 3.83 23.25
N ARG A 388 -7.59 4.45 24.15
CA ARG A 388 -7.68 4.18 25.60
C ARG A 388 -9.08 4.48 26.20
N SER A 389 -9.90 5.25 25.50
CA SER A 389 -11.30 5.54 25.88
C SER A 389 -12.30 4.63 25.14
N ASN A 390 -11.86 3.74 24.25
CA ASN A 390 -12.71 2.81 23.53
C ASN A 390 -12.78 1.46 24.28
N PRO A 391 -13.97 0.97 24.65
CA PRO A 391 -14.11 -0.28 25.41
C PRO A 391 -13.46 -1.49 24.75
N THR A 392 -13.63 -1.66 23.44
CA THR A 392 -13.06 -2.80 22.70
C THR A 392 -11.53 -2.74 22.65
N ALA A 393 -10.96 -1.57 22.46
CA ALA A 393 -9.51 -1.37 22.54
C ALA A 393 -8.94 -1.73 23.92
N VAL A 394 -9.66 -1.38 24.99
CA VAL A 394 -9.29 -1.77 26.36
C VAL A 394 -9.42 -3.28 26.57
N ILE A 395 -10.50 -3.91 26.10
CA ILE A 395 -10.71 -5.36 26.16
C ILE A 395 -9.59 -6.12 25.45
N SER A 396 -9.16 -5.63 24.26
CA SER A 396 -8.09 -6.27 23.48
C SER A 396 -6.68 -5.94 23.96
N GLY A 397 -6.52 -4.95 24.86
CA GLY A 397 -5.21 -4.45 25.31
C GLY A 397 -4.49 -3.59 24.28
N GLU A 398 -5.20 -3.09 23.25
CA GLU A 398 -4.64 -2.29 22.14
C GLU A 398 -5.06 -0.82 22.27
N THR A 399 -4.63 -0.15 23.33
CA THR A 399 -5.09 1.19 23.70
C THR A 399 -4.26 2.34 23.11
N GLU A 400 -3.16 2.01 22.44
CA GLU A 400 -2.29 3.03 21.82
C GLU A 400 -2.93 3.65 20.59
N GLY A 401 -2.83 4.99 20.52
CA GLY A 401 -3.25 5.76 19.37
C GLY A 401 -4.62 6.44 19.50
N LEU A 402 -5.10 6.93 18.37
CA LEU A 402 -6.34 7.71 18.29
C LEU A 402 -6.92 7.75 16.87
N VAL A 403 -8.16 8.18 16.78
CA VAL A 403 -8.81 8.66 15.57
C VAL A 403 -8.83 10.19 15.55
N LYS A 404 -8.50 10.80 14.41
CA LYS A 404 -8.61 12.24 14.15
C LYS A 404 -9.48 12.46 12.92
N ILE A 405 -10.49 13.34 13.05
CA ILE A 405 -11.36 13.77 11.97
C ILE A 405 -11.15 15.26 11.72
N ILE A 406 -11.12 15.65 10.47
CA ILE A 406 -11.00 17.03 10.00
C ILE A 406 -12.19 17.34 9.12
N ALA A 407 -12.89 18.43 9.38
CA ALA A 407 -14.03 18.88 8.59
C ALA A 407 -13.94 20.38 8.29
N SER A 408 -14.59 20.80 7.22
CA SER A 408 -14.78 22.21 6.90
C SER A 408 -15.70 22.86 7.94
N LYS A 409 -15.34 24.05 8.41
CA LYS A 409 -16.19 24.85 9.30
C LYS A 409 -17.33 25.51 8.54
N GLU A 410 -17.16 25.75 7.24
CA GLU A 410 -18.10 26.45 6.39
C GLU A 410 -19.31 25.59 6.04
N ASN A 411 -19.07 24.36 5.57
CA ASN A 411 -20.12 23.48 5.02
C ASN A 411 -20.25 22.13 5.71
N ASP A 412 -19.46 21.91 6.78
CA ASP A 412 -19.47 20.69 7.60
C ASP A 412 -19.01 19.40 6.86
N GLU A 413 -18.41 19.55 5.68
CA GLU A 413 -17.88 18.45 4.89
C GLU A 413 -16.67 17.80 5.59
N VAL A 414 -16.64 16.48 5.65
CA VAL A 414 -15.48 15.71 6.17
C VAL A 414 -14.36 15.74 5.13
N LEU A 415 -13.26 16.43 5.45
CA LEU A 415 -12.12 16.65 4.56
C LEU A 415 -11.04 15.60 4.72
N GLY A 416 -10.88 15.02 5.92
CA GLY A 416 -9.86 14.03 6.20
C GLY A 416 -10.14 13.23 7.46
N VAL A 417 -9.73 11.96 7.42
CA VAL A 417 -9.77 11.05 8.58
C VAL A 417 -8.42 10.35 8.68
N HIS A 418 -7.83 10.39 9.85
CA HIS A 418 -6.51 9.83 10.13
C HIS A 418 -6.57 9.06 11.43
N MET A 419 -5.91 7.92 11.48
CA MET A 419 -5.92 7.10 12.67
C MET A 419 -4.63 6.28 12.83
N ILE A 420 -4.31 6.03 14.07
CA ILE A 420 -3.28 5.07 14.47
C ILE A 420 -3.86 4.25 15.60
N GLY A 421 -3.87 2.92 15.48
CA GLY A 421 -4.43 2.04 16.50
C GLY A 421 -4.99 0.74 15.92
N PRO A 422 -5.78 0.01 16.73
CA PRO A 422 -6.35 -1.27 16.31
C PRO A 422 -7.29 -1.10 15.11
N GLU A 423 -7.21 -2.05 14.19
CA GLU A 423 -8.09 -2.16 13.01
C GLU A 423 -8.16 -0.89 12.13
N ALA A 424 -7.14 -0.03 12.19
CA ALA A 424 -7.13 1.22 11.44
C ALA A 424 -7.32 0.98 9.93
N SER A 425 -6.76 -0.10 9.38
CA SER A 425 -6.90 -0.50 7.97
C SER A 425 -8.33 -0.88 7.58
N VAL A 426 -9.15 -1.34 8.51
CA VAL A 426 -10.58 -1.63 8.30
C VAL A 426 -11.40 -0.36 8.45
N LEU A 427 -11.17 0.38 9.53
CA LEU A 427 -11.93 1.58 9.87
C LEU A 427 -11.81 2.68 8.81
N ILE A 428 -10.64 2.81 8.19
CA ILE A 428 -10.43 3.82 7.15
C ILE A 428 -11.31 3.59 5.91
N SER A 429 -11.66 2.33 5.62
CA SER A 429 -12.55 1.99 4.51
C SER A 429 -13.98 2.45 4.77
N ILE A 430 -14.43 2.43 6.04
CA ILE A 430 -15.72 3.01 6.46
C ILE A 430 -15.69 4.52 6.21
N ALA A 431 -14.66 5.20 6.70
CA ALA A 431 -14.49 6.63 6.49
C ALA A 431 -14.45 6.99 5.01
N GLY A 432 -13.70 6.24 4.20
CA GLY A 432 -13.60 6.45 2.75
C GLY A 432 -14.94 6.31 2.02
N SER A 433 -15.73 5.30 2.38
CA SER A 433 -17.05 5.08 1.80
C SER A 433 -18.00 6.25 2.09
N LEU A 434 -17.94 6.77 3.31
CA LEU A 434 -18.75 7.91 3.74
C LEU A 434 -18.29 9.22 3.09
N MET A 435 -16.98 9.46 3.03
CA MET A 435 -16.40 10.62 2.35
C MET A 435 -16.74 10.63 0.85
N ARG A 436 -16.74 9.47 0.20
CA ARG A 436 -17.16 9.33 -1.20
C ARG A 436 -18.59 9.79 -1.43
N GLN A 437 -19.48 9.66 -0.42
CA GLN A 437 -20.87 10.11 -0.45
C GLN A 437 -21.03 11.59 -0.04
N GLY A 438 -19.92 12.29 0.23
CA GLY A 438 -19.97 13.69 0.69
C GLY A 438 -20.59 13.86 2.06
N ILE A 439 -20.35 12.93 2.99
CA ILE A 439 -20.93 12.97 4.34
C ILE A 439 -20.54 14.23 5.09
N ARG A 440 -21.50 14.82 5.80
CA ARG A 440 -21.24 15.91 6.73
C ARG A 440 -20.82 15.39 8.10
N LEU A 441 -20.02 16.16 8.79
CA LEU A 441 -19.49 15.82 10.12
C LEU A 441 -20.60 15.45 11.11
N ARG A 442 -21.69 16.23 11.12
CA ARG A 442 -22.84 15.98 12.00
C ARG A 442 -23.50 14.62 11.72
N ASP A 443 -23.71 14.31 10.44
CA ASP A 443 -24.34 13.03 10.04
C ASP A 443 -23.43 11.85 10.41
N PHE A 444 -22.10 12.02 10.23
CA PHE A 444 -21.11 11.03 10.64
C PHE A 444 -21.18 10.75 12.16
N GLY A 445 -21.27 11.81 13.00
CA GLY A 445 -21.42 11.69 14.45
C GLY A 445 -22.77 11.10 14.91
N GLN A 446 -23.81 11.15 14.09
CA GLN A 446 -25.13 10.60 14.42
C GLN A 446 -25.32 9.14 14.00
N MET A 447 -24.39 8.56 13.23
CA MET A 447 -24.48 7.16 12.80
C MET A 447 -24.48 6.22 13.99
N MET A 448 -25.41 5.27 14.01
CA MET A 448 -25.43 4.22 15.03
C MET A 448 -24.28 3.27 14.80
N GLN A 449 -23.43 3.07 15.80
CA GLN A 449 -22.36 2.07 15.81
C GLN A 449 -22.77 0.89 16.69
N ALA A 450 -22.35 -0.31 16.29
CA ALA A 450 -22.52 -1.48 17.14
C ALA A 450 -21.66 -1.35 18.42
N HIS A 451 -22.16 -1.84 19.54
CA HIS A 451 -21.47 -1.82 20.83
C HIS A 451 -21.24 -3.24 21.37
N PRO A 452 -20.05 -3.58 21.89
CA PRO A 452 -18.81 -2.79 21.84
C PRO A 452 -18.02 -3.05 20.55
N THR A 453 -17.54 -2.00 19.88
CA THR A 453 -16.68 -2.10 18.71
C THR A 453 -15.63 -1.00 18.66
N VAL A 454 -14.56 -1.24 17.89
CA VAL A 454 -13.52 -0.22 17.65
C VAL A 454 -14.07 0.95 16.80
N SER A 455 -15.08 0.70 15.97
CA SER A 455 -15.68 1.72 15.08
C SER A 455 -16.36 2.87 15.82
N GLU A 456 -16.75 2.68 17.10
CA GLU A 456 -17.29 3.76 17.95
C GLU A 456 -16.32 4.94 18.05
N ALA A 457 -15.00 4.69 17.92
CA ALA A 457 -13.98 5.73 17.94
C ALA A 457 -14.15 6.75 16.78
N LEU A 458 -14.65 6.32 15.61
CA LEU A 458 -14.95 7.21 14.49
C LEU A 458 -16.09 8.18 14.85
N LYS A 459 -17.15 7.64 15.43
CA LYS A 459 -18.31 8.43 15.87
C LYS A 459 -17.92 9.46 16.92
N GLU A 460 -17.20 9.04 17.96
CA GLU A 460 -16.78 9.92 19.06
C GLU A 460 -15.80 11.01 18.59
N ALA A 461 -14.91 10.70 17.64
CA ALA A 461 -14.05 11.72 17.04
C ALA A 461 -14.85 12.75 16.21
N ALA A 462 -15.92 12.34 15.53
CA ALA A 462 -16.82 13.25 14.84
C ALA A 462 -17.62 14.14 15.82
N LEU A 463 -18.11 13.56 16.90
CA LEU A 463 -18.79 14.29 17.98
C LEU A 463 -17.85 15.28 18.68
N ASP A 464 -16.57 14.91 18.88
CA ASP A 464 -15.57 15.82 19.45
C ASP A 464 -15.32 17.02 18.56
N ALA A 465 -15.24 16.81 17.24
CA ALA A 465 -15.09 17.89 16.26
C ALA A 465 -16.27 18.89 16.28
N ASP A 466 -17.45 18.44 16.68
CA ASP A 466 -18.65 19.27 16.85
C ASP A 466 -18.85 19.76 18.30
N GLY A 467 -17.89 19.47 19.20
CA GLY A 467 -17.94 19.87 20.61
C GLY A 467 -18.97 19.12 21.46
N SER A 468 -19.47 17.97 20.98
CA SER A 468 -20.56 17.18 21.58
C SER A 468 -20.15 15.76 21.98
N ALA A 469 -18.83 15.46 22.08
CA ALA A 469 -18.33 14.16 22.51
C ALA A 469 -18.92 13.71 23.84
N ILE A 470 -19.34 12.45 23.91
CA ILE A 470 -20.01 11.89 25.09
C ILE A 470 -18.98 11.20 26.01
N HIS A 471 -18.04 10.46 25.41
CA HIS A 471 -17.07 9.63 26.13
C HIS A 471 -15.68 10.28 26.29
N LEU A 472 -15.63 11.63 26.17
CA LEU A 472 -14.43 12.41 26.47
C LEU A 472 -14.68 13.36 27.67
N PRO A 473 -13.73 13.48 28.61
CA PRO A 473 -13.86 14.44 29.68
C PRO A 473 -13.81 15.87 29.13
N LYS A 474 -14.73 16.72 29.55
CA LYS A 474 -14.63 18.15 29.26
C LYS A 474 -13.44 18.75 29.96
N PRO A 475 -12.69 19.68 29.36
CA PRO A 475 -11.67 20.44 30.08
C PRO A 475 -12.29 21.09 31.32
N LEU A 476 -11.69 20.85 32.45
CA LEU A 476 -12.11 21.54 33.71
C LEU A 476 -11.99 23.05 33.44
N ARG A 477 -13.09 23.77 33.44
CA ARG A 477 -13.02 25.24 33.41
C ARG A 477 -12.20 25.65 34.62
N PRO A 478 -11.20 26.56 34.46
CA PRO A 478 -10.56 27.13 35.65
C PRO A 478 -11.68 27.66 36.55
N SER A 479 -11.70 27.22 37.78
CA SER A 479 -12.65 27.78 38.78
C SER A 479 -12.45 29.29 38.76
N ALA A 480 -13.50 30.03 38.37
CA ALA A 480 -13.51 31.46 38.61
C ALA A 480 -13.20 31.62 40.10
N LYS A 481 -12.01 32.09 40.42
CA LYS A 481 -11.67 32.49 41.78
C LYS A 481 -12.65 33.62 42.13
N GLY A 482 -13.60 33.31 43.00
CA GLY A 482 -14.43 34.30 43.62
C GLY A 482 -13.62 35.28 44.46
#